data_17b0d032e544c72f18e58cb7f3053441
#
_entry.id   17b0d032e544c72f18e58cb7f3053441
#
_cell.length_a   1.000
_cell.length_b   1.000
_cell.length_c   1.000
_cell.angle_alpha   90.00
_cell.angle_beta   90.00
_cell.angle_gamma   90.00
#
_symmetry.space_group_name_H-M   'P 1'
#
loop_
_entity.id
_entity.type
_entity.pdbx_description
1 polymer ?
#
loop_
_entity_poly.entity_id
_entity_poly.type
_entity_poly.pdbx_seq_one_letter_code
_entity_poly.pdbx_strand_id
1 'polypeptide(L)'
;MRALIDSHTFLWFVNDDPRLSETARSLISAPGNVLYLSIASAWELAIKFSIGKLVLSQPFPDFLEEQLALNTFRLLSIDPTHLRCVVGLPFHHKDPFDRLLIAQSLTDALPLISLDTKMDAYGVNRLW
;
A
#
# COMPACT_ATOMS: atom_id res chain seq x y z
N MET A 1 14.63 5.46 5.11
CA MET A 1 13.89 4.31 5.64
C MET A 1 13.19 3.57 4.52
N ARG A 2 12.82 2.33 4.74
CA ARG A 2 11.98 1.56 3.82
C ARG A 2 10.58 1.46 4.42
N ALA A 3 9.55 1.67 3.62
CA ALA A 3 8.17 1.62 4.11
C ALA A 3 7.22 1.09 3.03
N LEU A 4 6.11 0.54 3.48
CA LEU A 4 5.03 0.03 2.64
C LEU A 4 3.88 1.04 2.67
N ILE A 5 3.24 1.28 1.52
CA ILE A 5 2.06 2.14 1.44
C ILE A 5 0.84 1.31 1.04
N ASP A 6 -0.34 1.65 1.55
CA ASP A 6 -1.57 1.00 1.11
C ASP A 6 -2.13 1.63 -0.16
N SER A 7 -3.17 1.02 -0.72
CA SER A 7 -3.75 1.46 -1.99
C SER A 7 -4.33 2.86 -1.93
N HIS A 8 -4.98 3.24 -0.83
CA HIS A 8 -5.54 4.58 -0.66
C HIS A 8 -4.44 5.63 -0.54
N THR A 9 -3.40 5.35 0.25
CA THR A 9 -2.25 6.24 0.40
C THR A 9 -1.58 6.48 -0.95
N PHE A 10 -1.40 5.43 -1.75
CA PHE A 10 -0.85 5.53 -3.09
C PHE A 10 -1.68 6.46 -3.97
N LEU A 11 -3.00 6.22 -4.05
CA LEU A 11 -3.89 7.04 -4.87
C LEU A 11 -3.93 8.50 -4.42
N TRP A 12 -4.01 8.73 -3.12
CA TRP A 12 -4.04 10.09 -2.58
C TRP A 12 -2.75 10.84 -2.85
N PHE A 13 -1.62 10.17 -2.76
CA PHE A 13 -0.33 10.79 -3.09
C PHE A 13 -0.26 11.15 -4.58
N VAL A 14 -0.61 10.24 -5.45
CA VAL A 14 -0.57 10.42 -6.91
C VAL A 14 -1.51 11.55 -7.35
N ASN A 15 -2.68 11.66 -6.71
CA ASN A 15 -3.70 12.67 -7.05
C ASN A 15 -3.57 13.96 -6.25
N ASP A 16 -2.55 14.09 -5.42
CA ASP A 16 -2.38 15.23 -4.52
C ASP A 16 -3.64 15.49 -3.69
N ASP A 17 -4.23 14.43 -3.17
CA ASP A 17 -5.51 14.47 -2.45
C ASP A 17 -5.27 15.00 -1.02
N PRO A 18 -6.10 15.96 -0.54
CA PRO A 18 -5.94 16.55 0.80
C PRO A 18 -6.21 15.58 1.95
N ARG A 19 -6.78 14.40 1.70
CA ARG A 19 -6.93 13.36 2.73
C ARG A 19 -5.60 12.75 3.16
N LEU A 20 -4.56 12.88 2.34
CA LEU A 20 -3.21 12.47 2.72
C LEU A 20 -2.67 13.42 3.79
N SER A 21 -2.23 12.87 4.93
CA SER A 21 -1.67 13.70 6.00
C SER A 21 -0.33 14.33 5.59
N GLU A 22 0.03 15.43 6.24
CA GLU A 22 1.33 16.07 6.01
C GLU A 22 2.48 15.12 6.39
N THR A 23 2.32 14.35 7.46
CA THR A 23 3.30 13.34 7.87
C THR A 23 3.51 12.30 6.77
N ALA A 24 2.42 11.72 6.25
CA ALA A 24 2.50 10.73 5.18
C ALA A 24 3.13 11.32 3.92
N ARG A 25 2.70 12.52 3.52
CA ARG A 25 3.25 13.22 2.36
C ARG A 25 4.76 13.43 2.50
N SER A 26 5.21 13.89 3.65
CA SER A 26 6.63 14.13 3.93
C SER A 26 7.44 12.84 3.87
N LEU A 27 6.93 11.75 4.45
CA LEU A 27 7.58 10.45 4.42
C LEU A 27 7.74 9.91 2.99
N ILE A 28 6.69 10.03 2.18
CA ILE A 28 6.69 9.56 0.80
C ILE A 28 7.63 10.40 -0.06
N SER A 29 7.66 11.72 0.15
CA SER A 29 8.44 12.65 -0.65
C SER A 29 9.93 12.71 -0.26
N ALA A 30 10.32 12.19 0.90
CA ALA A 30 11.69 12.29 1.40
C ALA A 30 12.65 11.50 0.49
N PRO A 31 13.72 12.12 -0.03
CA PRO A 31 14.57 11.48 -1.05
C PRO A 31 15.32 10.23 -0.57
N GLY A 32 15.54 10.11 0.74
CA GLY A 32 16.23 8.95 1.31
C GLY A 32 15.34 7.74 1.57
N ASN A 33 14.03 7.87 1.41
CA ASN A 33 13.07 6.81 1.70
C ASN A 33 12.80 5.95 0.47
N VAL A 34 12.69 4.64 0.69
CA VAL A 34 12.30 3.67 -0.34
C VAL A 34 10.88 3.21 -0.03
N LEU A 35 9.95 3.52 -0.93
CA LEU A 35 8.53 3.23 -0.75
C LEU A 35 8.13 2.05 -1.62
N TYR A 36 7.40 1.10 -1.01
CA TYR A 36 6.90 -0.08 -1.68
C TYR A 36 5.39 -0.04 -1.81
N LEU A 37 4.90 -0.39 -3.00
CA LEU A 37 3.49 -0.73 -3.24
C LEU A 37 3.41 -2.25 -3.39
N SER A 38 2.60 -2.89 -2.57
CA SER A 38 2.41 -4.34 -2.68
C SER A 38 1.73 -4.71 -4.00
N ILE A 39 2.13 -5.83 -4.58
CA ILE A 39 1.39 -6.44 -5.69
C ILE A 39 -0.09 -6.66 -5.33
N ALA A 40 -0.38 -6.99 -4.06
CA ALA A 40 -1.76 -7.10 -3.58
C ALA A 40 -2.52 -5.79 -3.73
N SER A 41 -1.91 -4.66 -3.38
CA SER A 41 -2.53 -3.34 -3.52
C SER A 41 -2.70 -2.95 -4.99
N ALA A 42 -1.71 -3.23 -5.81
CA ALA A 42 -1.81 -3.01 -7.27
C ALA A 42 -2.96 -3.84 -7.87
N TRP A 43 -3.11 -5.08 -7.44
CA TRP A 43 -4.20 -5.96 -7.87
C TRP A 43 -5.55 -5.43 -7.43
N GLU A 44 -5.68 -4.97 -6.20
CA GLU A 44 -6.90 -4.33 -5.70
C GLU A 44 -7.32 -3.14 -6.59
N LEU A 45 -6.36 -2.28 -6.95
CA LEU A 45 -6.62 -1.14 -7.83
C LEU A 45 -7.02 -1.58 -9.24
N ALA A 46 -6.39 -2.63 -9.76
CA ALA A 46 -6.73 -3.19 -11.07
C ALA A 46 -8.19 -3.71 -11.09
N ILE A 47 -8.61 -4.39 -10.02
CA ILE A 47 -10.00 -4.85 -9.88
C ILE A 47 -10.95 -3.66 -9.86
N LYS A 48 -10.67 -2.64 -9.05
CA LYS A 48 -11.50 -1.44 -8.95
C LYS A 48 -11.62 -0.72 -10.29
N PHE A 49 -10.54 -0.64 -11.05
CA PHE A 49 -10.57 -0.07 -12.39
C PHE A 49 -11.45 -0.90 -13.32
N SER A 50 -11.32 -2.23 -13.27
CA SER A 50 -12.06 -3.13 -14.17
C SER A 50 -13.58 -3.11 -13.97
N ILE A 51 -14.03 -2.79 -12.74
CA ILE A 51 -15.46 -2.72 -12.39
C ILE A 51 -15.99 -1.28 -12.33
N GLY A 52 -15.21 -0.31 -12.81
CA GLY A 52 -15.63 1.09 -12.89
C GLY A 52 -15.61 1.88 -11.59
N LYS A 53 -15.04 1.34 -10.52
CA LYS A 53 -14.91 2.03 -9.22
C LYS A 53 -13.68 2.93 -9.13
N LEU A 54 -12.73 2.77 -10.03
CA LEU A 54 -11.56 3.63 -10.17
C LEU A 54 -11.55 4.18 -11.59
N VAL A 55 -11.62 5.51 -11.71
CA VAL A 55 -11.63 6.20 -13.02
C VAL A 55 -10.25 6.81 -13.27
N LEU A 56 -9.65 6.46 -14.40
CA LEU A 56 -8.35 6.95 -14.82
C LEU A 56 -8.46 7.53 -16.24
N SER A 57 -7.55 8.46 -16.58
CA SER A 57 -7.48 9.06 -17.92
C SER A 57 -6.73 8.19 -18.93
N GLN A 58 -6.16 7.07 -18.50
CA GLN A 58 -5.38 6.14 -19.33
C GLN A 58 -5.61 4.70 -18.86
N PRO A 59 -5.24 3.67 -19.64
CA PRO A 59 -5.32 2.27 -19.20
C PRO A 59 -4.55 2.03 -17.90
N PHE A 60 -5.08 1.14 -17.05
CA PHE A 60 -4.49 0.90 -15.74
C PHE A 60 -3.02 0.47 -15.77
N PRO A 61 -2.57 -0.45 -16.66
CA PRO A 61 -1.15 -0.82 -16.70
C PRO A 61 -0.22 0.37 -16.98
N ASP A 62 -0.63 1.25 -17.90
CA ASP A 62 0.15 2.44 -18.25
C ASP A 62 0.22 3.43 -17.09
N PHE A 63 -0.91 3.63 -16.41
CA PHE A 63 -1.00 4.45 -15.20
C PHE A 63 -0.06 3.93 -14.11
N LEU A 64 -0.11 2.64 -13.83
CA LEU A 64 0.71 2.03 -12.79
C LEU A 64 2.20 2.18 -13.09
N GLU A 65 2.63 1.82 -14.31
CA GLU A 65 4.04 1.93 -14.71
C GLU A 65 4.54 3.37 -14.63
N GLU A 66 3.74 4.32 -15.10
CA GLU A 66 4.10 5.74 -15.08
C GLU A 66 4.26 6.24 -13.64
N GLN A 67 3.32 5.94 -12.76
CA GLN A 67 3.36 6.43 -11.38
C GLN A 67 4.48 5.78 -10.57
N LEU A 68 4.76 4.50 -10.79
CA LEU A 68 5.89 3.83 -10.15
C LEU A 68 7.22 4.48 -10.57
N ALA A 69 7.37 4.79 -11.86
CA ALA A 69 8.58 5.40 -12.38
C ALA A 69 8.75 6.85 -11.89
N LEU A 70 7.70 7.66 -12.00
CA LEU A 70 7.73 9.08 -11.60
C LEU A 70 8.06 9.28 -10.13
N ASN A 71 7.55 8.42 -9.27
CA ASN A 71 7.67 8.57 -7.82
C ASN A 71 8.71 7.63 -7.23
N THR A 72 9.41 6.87 -8.06
CA THR A 72 10.41 5.88 -7.64
C THR A 72 9.87 4.85 -6.63
N PHE A 73 8.58 4.52 -6.73
CA PHE A 73 7.99 3.44 -5.96
C PHE A 73 8.45 2.08 -6.50
N ARG A 74 8.63 1.14 -5.61
CA ARG A 74 8.95 -0.25 -5.95
C ARG A 74 7.76 -1.15 -5.68
N LEU A 75 7.57 -2.17 -6.52
CA LEU A 75 6.57 -3.19 -6.25
C LEU A 75 7.14 -4.21 -5.25
N LEU A 76 6.33 -4.58 -4.26
CA LEU A 76 6.65 -5.64 -3.32
C LEU A 76 5.90 -6.90 -3.73
N SER A 77 6.66 -7.93 -4.09
CA SER A 77 6.10 -9.23 -4.46
C SER A 77 5.53 -9.96 -3.26
N ILE A 78 4.53 -10.81 -3.52
CA ILE A 78 3.97 -11.71 -2.52
C ILE A 78 4.75 -13.02 -2.58
N ASP A 79 5.25 -13.49 -1.45
CA ASP A 79 5.96 -14.76 -1.37
C ASP A 79 5.35 -15.68 -0.31
N PRO A 80 5.77 -16.97 -0.27
CA PRO A 80 5.20 -17.95 0.67
C PRO A 80 5.30 -17.55 2.15
N THR A 81 6.31 -16.78 2.55
CA THR A 81 6.45 -16.33 3.95
C THR A 81 5.33 -15.36 4.33
N HIS A 82 4.92 -14.51 3.39
CA HIS A 82 3.76 -13.63 3.59
C HIS A 82 2.47 -14.44 3.77
N LEU A 83 2.27 -15.45 2.94
CA LEU A 83 1.07 -16.30 3.02
C LEU A 83 1.02 -17.09 4.33
N ARG A 84 2.18 -17.58 4.78
CA ARG A 84 2.28 -18.25 6.07
C ARG A 84 1.85 -17.33 7.22
N CYS A 85 2.25 -16.08 7.18
CA CYS A 85 1.87 -15.07 8.17
C CYS A 85 0.36 -14.81 8.14
N VAL A 86 -0.22 -14.63 6.94
CA VAL A 86 -1.66 -14.39 6.77
C VAL A 86 -2.52 -15.46 7.43
N VAL A 87 -2.15 -16.73 7.26
CA VAL A 87 -2.92 -17.86 7.82
C VAL A 87 -3.03 -17.77 9.34
N GLY A 88 -2.01 -17.24 10.01
CA GLY A 88 -1.99 -17.12 11.47
C GLY A 88 -2.54 -15.81 12.02
N LEU A 89 -2.93 -14.85 11.18
CA LEU A 89 -3.44 -13.57 11.66
C LEU A 89 -4.83 -13.69 12.27
N PRO A 90 -5.10 -13.09 13.45
CA PRO A 90 -6.45 -12.98 13.96
C PRO A 90 -7.34 -12.13 13.05
N PHE A 91 -8.67 -12.28 13.18
CA PHE A 91 -9.62 -11.60 12.29
C PHE A 91 -10.10 -10.27 12.86
N HIS A 92 -9.17 -9.37 13.18
CA HIS A 92 -9.50 -7.98 13.53
C HIS A 92 -9.89 -7.18 12.28
N HIS A 93 -9.39 -7.58 11.12
CA HIS A 93 -9.67 -6.99 9.82
C HIS A 93 -10.14 -8.09 8.88
N LYS A 94 -11.18 -7.83 8.08
CA LYS A 94 -11.78 -8.82 7.17
C LYS A 94 -11.31 -8.70 5.74
N ASP A 95 -10.83 -7.53 5.33
CA ASP A 95 -10.40 -7.26 3.95
C ASP A 95 -9.15 -8.11 3.63
N PRO A 96 -9.21 -8.98 2.61
CA PRO A 96 -8.09 -9.86 2.28
C PRO A 96 -6.86 -9.11 1.78
N PHE A 97 -7.04 -7.99 1.09
CA PHE A 97 -5.92 -7.17 0.61
C PHE A 97 -5.18 -6.54 1.79
N ASP A 98 -5.91 -5.96 2.74
CA ASP A 98 -5.32 -5.36 3.92
C ASP A 98 -4.67 -6.40 4.83
N ARG A 99 -5.26 -7.59 4.97
CA ARG A 99 -4.67 -8.68 5.74
C ARG A 99 -3.33 -9.11 5.15
N LEU A 100 -3.23 -9.20 3.84
CA LEU A 100 -1.96 -9.53 3.17
C LEU A 100 -0.93 -8.41 3.34
N LEU A 101 -1.36 -7.17 3.28
CA LEU A 101 -0.50 -6.01 3.51
C LEU A 101 0.07 -6.00 4.94
N ILE A 102 -0.78 -6.31 5.93
CA ILE A 102 -0.37 -6.47 7.33
C ILE A 102 0.69 -7.57 7.44
N ALA A 103 0.46 -8.72 6.79
CA ALA A 103 1.41 -9.82 6.82
C ALA A 103 2.76 -9.43 6.22
N GLN A 104 2.77 -8.70 5.13
CA GLN A 104 3.99 -8.20 4.50
C GLN A 104 4.73 -7.23 5.41
N SER A 105 4.00 -6.30 6.04
CA SER A 105 4.58 -5.35 7.01
C SER A 105 5.26 -6.08 8.17
N LEU A 106 4.60 -7.06 8.74
CA LEU A 106 5.12 -7.83 9.87
C LEU A 106 6.31 -8.72 9.47
N THR A 107 6.19 -9.43 8.36
CA THR A 107 7.21 -10.39 7.91
C THR A 107 8.50 -9.69 7.48
N ASP A 108 8.37 -8.60 6.74
CA ASP A 108 9.51 -7.87 6.18
C ASP A 108 9.96 -6.71 7.07
N ALA A 109 9.34 -6.55 8.24
CA ALA A 109 9.64 -5.47 9.19
C ALA A 109 9.59 -4.08 8.53
N LEU A 110 8.56 -3.83 7.72
CA LEU A 110 8.36 -2.55 7.04
C LEU A 110 7.29 -1.74 7.78
N PRO A 111 7.57 -0.48 8.14
CA PRO A 111 6.50 0.43 8.55
C PRO A 111 5.44 0.52 7.47
N LEU A 112 4.19 0.73 7.87
CA LEU A 112 3.05 0.81 6.97
C LEU A 112 2.44 2.22 7.03
N ILE A 113 2.50 2.94 5.93
CA ILE A 113 1.88 4.26 5.82
C ILE A 113 0.43 4.07 5.43
N SER A 114 -0.48 4.30 6.37
CA SER A 114 -1.91 4.06 6.19
C SER A 114 -2.73 4.86 7.21
N LEU A 115 -3.88 5.36 6.76
CA LEU A 115 -4.88 5.99 7.63
C LEU A 115 -5.64 4.96 8.48
N ASP A 116 -5.69 3.70 8.06
CA ASP A 116 -6.56 2.69 8.65
C ASP A 116 -6.07 2.24 10.03
N THR A 117 -6.70 2.78 11.09
CA THR A 117 -6.37 2.46 12.47
C THR A 117 -6.68 1.01 12.87
N LYS A 118 -7.49 0.29 12.09
CA LYS A 118 -7.77 -1.14 12.36
C LYS A 118 -6.51 -1.99 12.27
N MET A 119 -5.51 -1.52 11.54
CA MET A 119 -4.23 -2.22 11.39
C MET A 119 -3.42 -2.23 12.69
N ASP A 120 -3.67 -1.27 13.58
CA ASP A 120 -2.95 -1.17 14.86
C ASP A 120 -3.13 -2.41 15.74
N ALA A 121 -4.27 -3.11 15.62
CA ALA A 121 -4.54 -4.32 16.40
C ALA A 121 -3.55 -5.46 16.11
N TYR A 122 -2.82 -5.40 15.01
CA TYR A 122 -1.85 -6.43 14.61
C TYR A 122 -0.41 -6.11 15.01
N GLY A 123 -0.18 -4.97 15.63
CA GLY A 123 1.17 -4.57 16.06
C GLY A 123 2.07 -4.09 14.93
N VAL A 124 1.50 -3.72 13.77
CA VAL A 124 2.27 -3.07 12.69
C VAL A 124 2.74 -1.68 13.12
N ASN A 125 3.87 -1.26 12.62
CA ASN A 125 4.34 0.12 12.81
C ASN A 125 3.63 1.02 11.78
N ARG A 126 2.44 1.49 12.15
CA ARG A 126 1.63 2.33 11.27
C ARG A 126 2.05 3.80 11.44
N LEU A 127 2.27 4.46 10.31
CA LEU A 127 2.65 5.88 10.24
C LEU A 127 1.56 6.65 9.49
N TRP A 128 1.24 7.84 10.04
CA TRP A 128 0.27 8.72 9.39
C TRP A 128 0.36 10.17 9.89
#